data_0e38035183049eeb761ec30d3dcda679
#
_entry.id   0e38035183049eeb761ec30d3dcda679
#
_cell.length_a   1.000
_cell.length_b   1.000
_cell.length_c   1.000
_cell.angle_alpha   90.00
_cell.angle_beta   90.00
_cell.angle_gamma   90.00
#
_symmetry.space_group_name_H-M   'P 1'
#
loop_
_entity.id
_entity.type
_entity.pdbx_description
1 polymer ?
#
loop_
_entity_poly.entity_id
_entity_poly.type
_entity_poly.pdbx_seq_one_letter_code
_entity_poly.pdbx_strand_id
1 'polypeptide(L)'
;PDWSRGLGDVYKRQNQLSQFMDQTNPLAELTHKRRLSALGPGGLSRERAGFEVRDVHYTHYGRLCPIETPEGPNIGLISSLSVFAKVNNLGFIETPYRKVVNGKIDINEYKYLSAEEEEGKLITQANIERSKDGKILADKVIARQEADYPVVDPKDVDYIDVAPNQIASISASLIPFLEHDDANRALMGSNMMRQSVPLMKPESPIVGTGLEKQVASDSRVLLNAQTNGLVTYVDSEKIIIKYEKSNDEKLVSFDPDEVVYDLIKFRKTNQGTCINLKPIVNKGEKVKKGQVLCEGYATSNGELALGRNLKVAFMPWKGYNFEDAIVISEKVVRDDFFTSIHIDEYS
;
A
#
# COMPACT_ATOMS: atom_id res chain seq x y z
N PRO A 1 0.45 -11.40 -37.12
CA PRO A 1 -0.27 -12.60 -36.70
C PRO A 1 -0.11 -12.85 -35.20
N ASP A 2 -1.17 -13.27 -34.54
CA ASP A 2 -1.23 -13.44 -33.07
C ASP A 2 -0.27 -14.48 -32.48
N TRP A 3 0.32 -15.35 -33.30
CA TRP A 3 1.29 -16.34 -32.86
C TRP A 3 2.58 -15.72 -32.29
N SER A 4 3.00 -14.56 -32.77
CA SER A 4 4.21 -13.88 -32.26
C SER A 4 3.99 -13.30 -30.87
N ARG A 5 2.76 -12.88 -30.56
CA ARG A 5 2.37 -12.44 -29.21
C ARG A 5 2.32 -13.63 -28.25
N GLY A 6 1.76 -14.76 -28.68
CA GLY A 6 1.70 -15.98 -27.88
C GLY A 6 3.07 -16.54 -27.50
N LEU A 7 4.05 -16.55 -28.43
CA LEU A 7 5.42 -16.96 -28.15
C LEU A 7 6.13 -16.03 -27.17
N GLY A 8 5.94 -14.72 -27.31
CA GLY A 8 6.48 -13.74 -26.37
C GLY A 8 5.93 -13.91 -24.94
N ASP A 9 4.65 -14.23 -24.82
CA ASP A 9 4.00 -14.47 -23.54
C ASP A 9 4.46 -15.80 -22.90
N VAL A 10 4.62 -16.86 -23.67
CA VAL A 10 5.17 -18.14 -23.21
C VAL A 10 6.61 -17.96 -22.73
N TYR A 11 7.44 -17.22 -23.46
CA TYR A 11 8.84 -16.97 -23.07
C TYR A 11 8.94 -16.13 -21.79
N LYS A 12 8.13 -15.08 -21.65
CA LYS A 12 8.07 -14.25 -20.43
C LYS A 12 7.65 -15.04 -19.20
N ARG A 13 6.75 -16.04 -19.35
CA ARG A 13 6.27 -16.89 -18.24
C ARG A 13 7.28 -17.97 -17.79
N GLN A 14 8.40 -18.14 -18.47
CA GLN A 14 9.43 -19.12 -18.08
C GLN A 14 10.27 -18.63 -16.90
N ASN A 15 10.34 -17.33 -16.65
CA ASN A 15 11.07 -16.80 -15.51
C ASN A 15 10.23 -16.89 -14.24
N GLN A 16 10.78 -17.45 -13.16
CA GLN A 16 10.09 -17.58 -11.86
C GLN A 16 9.67 -16.24 -11.24
N LEU A 17 10.36 -15.16 -11.59
CA LEU A 17 10.04 -13.81 -11.12
C LEU A 17 8.94 -13.13 -11.95
N SER A 18 8.62 -13.67 -13.13
CA SER A 18 7.48 -13.21 -13.93
C SER A 18 6.25 -14.03 -13.52
N GLN A 19 5.36 -13.40 -12.77
CA GLN A 19 4.22 -14.06 -12.15
C GLN A 19 2.91 -13.46 -12.65
N PHE A 20 1.85 -14.26 -12.62
CA PHE A 20 0.49 -13.81 -12.86
C PHE A 20 0.07 -12.89 -11.72
N MET A 21 -0.33 -11.65 -12.04
CA MET A 21 -0.57 -10.63 -11.02
C MET A 21 -1.79 -10.96 -10.16
N ASP A 22 -1.63 -10.86 -8.84
CA ASP A 22 -2.75 -10.87 -7.89
C ASP A 22 -3.57 -9.59 -8.07
N GLN A 23 -4.81 -9.74 -8.50
CA GLN A 23 -5.69 -8.62 -8.87
C GLN A 23 -7.06 -8.74 -8.21
N THR A 24 -7.15 -9.41 -7.08
CA THR A 24 -8.40 -9.58 -6.32
C THR A 24 -8.95 -8.23 -5.88
N ASN A 25 -8.09 -7.37 -5.36
CA ASN A 25 -8.40 -6.01 -4.94
C ASN A 25 -7.20 -5.08 -5.20
N PRO A 26 -7.36 -3.76 -5.11
CA PRO A 26 -6.26 -2.81 -5.37
C PRO A 26 -5.04 -3.01 -4.48
N LEU A 27 -5.25 -3.40 -3.22
CA LEU A 27 -4.17 -3.66 -2.27
C LEU A 27 -3.35 -4.88 -2.67
N ALA A 28 -3.99 -5.97 -3.11
CA ALA A 28 -3.32 -7.18 -3.59
C ALA A 28 -2.41 -6.88 -4.79
N GLU A 29 -2.88 -6.07 -5.72
CA GLU A 29 -2.12 -5.63 -6.88
C GLU A 29 -0.89 -4.81 -6.48
N LEU A 30 -1.07 -3.82 -5.60
CA LEU A 30 0.01 -2.95 -5.13
C LEU A 30 1.07 -3.73 -4.35
N THR A 31 0.66 -4.60 -3.44
CA THR A 31 1.58 -5.42 -2.64
C THR A 31 2.31 -6.46 -3.47
N HIS A 32 1.68 -7.04 -4.49
CA HIS A 32 2.35 -7.97 -5.40
C HIS A 32 3.49 -7.28 -6.17
N LYS A 33 3.30 -6.04 -6.62
CA LYS A 33 4.33 -5.24 -7.30
C LYS A 33 5.50 -4.86 -6.40
N ARG A 34 5.31 -4.85 -5.08
CA ARG A 34 6.33 -4.52 -4.07
C ARG A 34 6.91 -5.74 -3.36
N ARG A 35 6.65 -6.93 -3.86
CA ARG A 35 7.12 -8.19 -3.29
C ARG A 35 8.56 -8.47 -3.69
N LEU A 36 9.34 -8.94 -2.72
CA LEU A 36 10.72 -9.36 -2.90
C LEU A 36 10.82 -10.87 -2.65
N SER A 37 11.59 -11.57 -3.46
CA SER A 37 11.78 -13.02 -3.35
C SER A 37 13.27 -13.34 -3.22
N ALA A 38 13.62 -14.17 -2.23
CA ALA A 38 14.95 -14.76 -2.11
C ALA A 38 15.13 -15.99 -3.04
N LEU A 39 14.03 -16.46 -3.65
CA LEU A 39 13.99 -17.59 -4.55
C LEU A 39 14.23 -17.15 -6.00
N GLY A 40 14.64 -18.07 -6.85
CA GLY A 40 14.76 -17.84 -8.29
C GLY A 40 16.18 -17.94 -8.81
N PRO A 41 16.42 -17.53 -10.07
CA PRO A 41 17.75 -17.57 -10.69
C PRO A 41 18.75 -16.73 -9.90
N GLY A 42 19.85 -17.37 -9.45
CA GLY A 42 20.87 -16.73 -8.60
C GLY A 42 20.50 -16.61 -7.12
N GLY A 43 19.30 -17.04 -6.70
CA GLY A 43 18.83 -17.05 -5.33
C GLY A 43 18.91 -18.42 -4.65
N LEU A 44 18.17 -18.55 -3.55
CA LEU A 44 18.09 -19.77 -2.74
C LEU A 44 17.04 -20.75 -3.28
N SER A 45 17.20 -22.03 -2.93
CA SER A 45 16.13 -23.03 -3.02
C SER A 45 15.46 -23.21 -1.65
N ARG A 46 14.15 -23.53 -1.65
CA ARG A 46 13.38 -23.73 -0.40
C ARG A 46 14.02 -24.75 0.54
N GLU A 47 14.53 -25.82 -0.02
CA GLU A 47 15.11 -26.95 0.72
C GLU A 47 16.45 -26.61 1.37
N ARG A 48 17.19 -25.67 0.80
CA ARG A 48 18.50 -25.22 1.31
C ARG A 48 18.40 -24.01 2.23
N ALA A 49 17.23 -23.39 2.35
CA ALA A 49 17.03 -22.23 3.19
C ALA A 49 16.81 -22.66 4.64
N GLY A 50 17.83 -22.47 5.49
CA GLY A 50 17.76 -22.65 6.94
C GLY A 50 17.01 -21.52 7.64
N PHE A 51 16.98 -21.55 8.96
CA PHE A 51 16.34 -20.52 9.79
C PHE A 51 17.04 -19.16 9.65
N GLU A 52 18.35 -19.12 9.58
CA GLU A 52 19.16 -17.89 9.52
C GLU A 52 18.76 -16.94 8.38
N VAL A 53 18.43 -17.50 7.20
CA VAL A 53 18.02 -16.71 6.03
C VAL A 53 16.54 -16.30 6.06
N ARG A 54 15.75 -16.87 6.98
CA ARG A 54 14.33 -16.59 7.16
C ARG A 54 14.08 -15.60 8.29
N ASP A 55 15.04 -15.40 9.16
CA ASP A 55 14.95 -14.52 10.30
C ASP A 55 15.08 -13.05 9.92
N VAL A 56 14.58 -12.18 10.77
CA VAL A 56 14.67 -10.73 10.60
C VAL A 56 16.07 -10.28 11.05
N HIS A 57 16.76 -9.58 10.18
CA HIS A 57 18.07 -8.99 10.46
C HIS A 57 17.91 -7.48 10.75
N TYR A 58 18.82 -6.90 11.54
CA TYR A 58 18.74 -5.46 11.87
C TYR A 58 18.74 -4.55 10.64
N THR A 59 19.40 -4.96 9.54
CA THR A 59 19.42 -4.22 8.27
C THR A 59 18.08 -4.21 7.54
N HIS A 60 17.09 -5.01 7.98
CA HIS A 60 15.73 -4.99 7.45
C HIS A 60 14.96 -3.74 7.87
N TYR A 61 15.41 -3.06 8.92
CA TYR A 61 14.71 -1.89 9.46
C TYR A 61 14.46 -0.83 8.39
N GLY A 62 13.19 -0.45 8.23
CA GLY A 62 12.76 0.52 7.23
C GLY A 62 12.86 0.06 5.75
N ARG A 63 13.39 -1.13 5.48
CA ARG A 63 13.59 -1.70 4.14
C ARG A 63 12.64 -2.84 3.84
N LEU A 64 12.63 -3.84 4.70
CA LEU A 64 11.77 -5.02 4.60
C LEU A 64 10.81 -5.07 5.79
N CYS A 65 9.54 -5.34 5.53
CA CYS A 65 8.57 -5.50 6.60
C CYS A 65 8.84 -6.80 7.38
N PRO A 66 8.97 -6.74 8.71
CA PRO A 66 9.19 -7.93 9.52
C PRO A 66 7.94 -8.79 9.70
N ILE A 67 6.76 -8.25 9.38
CA ILE A 67 5.45 -8.88 9.64
C ILE A 67 4.91 -9.53 8.36
N GLU A 68 4.92 -8.83 7.23
CA GLU A 68 4.30 -9.30 6.00
C GLU A 68 5.17 -10.31 5.27
N THR A 69 4.88 -11.59 5.46
CA THR A 69 5.50 -12.73 4.77
C THR A 69 4.44 -13.82 4.58
N PRO A 70 4.56 -14.71 3.58
CA PRO A 70 3.67 -15.85 3.47
C PRO A 70 3.75 -16.78 4.68
N GLU A 71 2.65 -17.48 4.95
CA GLU A 71 2.60 -18.59 5.88
C GLU A 71 3.05 -19.89 5.18
N GLY A 72 3.75 -20.77 5.90
CA GLY A 72 4.17 -22.07 5.39
C GLY A 72 5.60 -22.11 4.83
N PRO A 73 5.89 -22.90 3.78
CA PRO A 73 7.26 -23.20 3.35
C PRO A 73 8.08 -22.00 2.89
N ASN A 74 7.42 -20.94 2.48
CA ASN A 74 8.05 -19.71 1.96
C ASN A 74 8.22 -18.63 3.03
N ILE A 75 7.93 -18.91 4.30
CA ILE A 75 8.08 -17.93 5.38
C ILE A 75 9.50 -17.36 5.41
N GLY A 76 9.63 -16.05 5.49
CA GLY A 76 10.92 -15.34 5.49
C GLY A 76 11.66 -15.29 4.15
N LEU A 77 11.30 -16.12 3.17
CA LEU A 77 11.92 -16.12 1.84
C LEU A 77 11.25 -15.17 0.84
N ILE A 78 10.00 -14.84 1.10
CA ILE A 78 9.25 -13.84 0.35
C ILE A 78 8.87 -12.74 1.32
N SER A 79 9.31 -11.53 1.04
CA SER A 79 9.14 -10.36 1.88
C SER A 79 8.48 -9.24 1.10
N SER A 80 7.98 -8.24 1.80
CA SER A 80 7.42 -7.03 1.21
C SER A 80 8.28 -5.81 1.54
N LEU A 81 8.41 -4.90 0.59
CA LEU A 81 9.07 -3.62 0.80
C LEU A 81 8.31 -2.79 1.84
N SER A 82 9.03 -2.15 2.76
CA SER A 82 8.45 -1.19 3.69
C SER A 82 7.88 0.03 2.97
N VAL A 83 6.96 0.75 3.59
CA VAL A 83 6.18 1.85 2.97
C VAL A 83 7.07 2.86 2.25
N PHE A 84 8.12 3.35 2.91
CA PHE A 84 9.00 4.41 2.38
C PHE A 84 10.26 3.88 1.68
N ALA A 85 10.47 2.56 1.67
CA ALA A 85 11.64 1.96 1.04
C ALA A 85 11.56 2.04 -0.48
N LYS A 86 12.70 2.22 -1.10
CA LYS A 86 12.89 2.17 -2.55
C LYS A 86 14.14 1.40 -2.90
N VAL A 87 14.24 0.97 -4.16
CA VAL A 87 15.43 0.32 -4.71
C VAL A 87 16.20 1.35 -5.52
N ASN A 88 17.51 1.47 -5.27
CA ASN A 88 18.38 2.37 -6.00
C ASN A 88 18.77 1.79 -7.38
N ASN A 89 19.49 2.57 -8.18
CA ASN A 89 19.93 2.17 -9.53
C ASN A 89 20.89 0.96 -9.54
N LEU A 90 21.54 0.67 -8.41
CA LEU A 90 22.45 -0.45 -8.22
C LEU A 90 21.73 -1.73 -7.72
N GLY A 91 20.45 -1.62 -7.36
CA GLY A 91 19.65 -2.72 -6.83
C GLY A 91 19.62 -2.84 -5.30
N PHE A 92 20.23 -1.92 -4.55
CA PHE A 92 20.17 -1.90 -3.10
C PHE A 92 18.89 -1.22 -2.60
N ILE A 93 18.37 -1.72 -1.48
CA ILE A 93 17.19 -1.14 -0.84
C ILE A 93 17.64 -0.02 0.09
N GLU A 94 17.03 1.14 -0.10
CA GLU A 94 17.28 2.35 0.68
C GLU A 94 16.04 2.76 1.46
N THR A 95 16.24 3.40 2.61
CA THR A 95 15.19 3.97 3.45
C THR A 95 15.50 5.43 3.77
N PRO A 96 14.47 6.31 3.88
CA PRO A 96 14.71 7.73 4.13
C PRO A 96 14.90 8.01 5.62
N TYR A 97 15.84 8.90 5.92
CA TYR A 97 16.08 9.47 7.23
C TYR A 97 16.22 10.99 7.15
N ARG A 98 15.91 11.68 8.24
CA ARG A 98 16.20 13.10 8.37
C ARG A 98 17.49 13.29 9.14
N LYS A 99 18.32 14.21 8.69
CA LYS A 99 19.58 14.52 9.34
C LYS A 99 19.34 15.31 10.63
N VAL A 100 20.11 15.00 11.66
CA VAL A 100 20.14 15.74 12.91
C VAL A 100 21.50 16.42 13.03
N VAL A 101 21.52 17.70 13.36
CA VAL A 101 22.75 18.46 13.57
C VAL A 101 22.65 19.18 14.91
N ASN A 102 23.52 18.83 15.86
CA ASN A 102 23.55 19.40 17.23
C ASN A 102 22.16 19.36 17.93
N GLY A 103 21.44 18.24 17.80
CA GLY A 103 20.11 18.08 18.40
C GLY A 103 18.98 18.83 17.69
N LYS A 104 19.22 19.37 16.49
CA LYS A 104 18.22 19.99 15.64
C LYS A 104 17.99 19.14 14.39
N ILE A 105 16.72 18.81 14.14
CA ILE A 105 16.28 18.00 13.00
C ILE A 105 16.10 18.90 11.79
N ASP A 106 16.63 18.48 10.65
CA ASP A 106 16.30 19.10 9.35
C ASP A 106 14.91 18.57 8.90
N ILE A 107 13.90 19.45 8.97
CA ILE A 107 12.51 19.09 8.66
C ILE A 107 12.27 19.04 7.14
N ASN A 108 13.03 19.83 6.36
CA ASN A 108 12.75 20.04 4.94
C ASN A 108 13.40 18.97 4.05
N GLU A 109 14.50 18.38 4.49
CA GLU A 109 15.24 17.41 3.71
C GLU A 109 15.27 16.03 4.38
N TYR A 110 15.23 15.00 3.55
CA TYR A 110 15.47 13.62 3.94
C TYR A 110 16.47 12.99 2.97
N LYS A 111 17.35 12.16 3.51
CA LYS A 111 18.35 11.43 2.75
C LYS A 111 18.00 9.94 2.76
N TYR A 112 18.03 9.33 1.59
CA TYR A 112 17.94 7.87 1.50
C TYR A 112 19.31 7.28 1.81
N LEU A 113 19.32 6.27 2.69
CA LEU A 113 20.52 5.55 3.09
C LEU A 113 20.37 4.06 2.78
N SER A 114 21.41 3.46 2.22
CA SER A 114 21.57 2.01 2.14
C SER A 114 21.97 1.43 3.50
N ALA A 115 21.94 0.10 3.64
CA ALA A 115 22.35 -0.55 4.88
C ALA A 115 23.83 -0.30 5.23
N GLU A 116 24.71 -0.23 4.23
CA GLU A 116 26.14 0.08 4.38
C GLU A 116 26.37 1.53 4.83
N GLU A 117 25.64 2.50 4.26
CA GLU A 117 25.74 3.90 4.66
C GLU A 117 25.20 4.19 6.06
N GLU A 118 24.32 3.31 6.55
CA GLU A 118 23.69 3.36 7.88
C GLU A 118 24.63 2.80 8.98
N GLU A 119 25.57 1.95 8.59
CA GLU A 119 26.49 1.29 9.53
C GLU A 119 27.24 2.31 10.39
N GLY A 120 27.29 2.08 11.70
CA GLY A 120 27.93 2.94 12.70
C GLY A 120 27.21 4.27 12.97
N LYS A 121 26.03 4.55 12.39
CA LYS A 121 25.26 5.77 12.65
C LYS A 121 24.31 5.60 13.83
N LEU A 122 24.14 6.68 14.58
CA LEU A 122 23.18 6.76 15.68
C LEU A 122 21.85 7.32 15.15
N ILE A 123 20.84 6.45 15.07
CA ILE A 123 19.55 6.77 14.49
C ILE A 123 18.47 6.68 15.56
N THR A 124 17.68 7.70 15.73
CA THR A 124 16.62 7.74 16.73
C THR A 124 15.22 7.63 16.10
N GLN A 125 14.22 7.28 16.91
CA GLN A 125 12.85 7.08 16.46
C GLN A 125 12.13 8.40 16.20
N ALA A 126 11.12 8.38 15.32
CA ALA A 126 10.35 9.57 14.93
C ALA A 126 9.43 10.12 16.04
N ASN A 127 9.12 9.33 17.08
CA ASN A 127 8.18 9.66 18.14
C ASN A 127 8.75 10.50 19.30
N ILE A 128 9.99 10.97 19.16
CA ILE A 128 10.65 11.81 20.18
C ILE A 128 9.97 13.17 20.27
N GLU A 129 9.86 13.68 21.50
CA GLU A 129 9.37 15.02 21.76
C GLU A 129 10.29 16.08 21.13
N ARG A 130 9.68 16.91 20.28
CA ARG A 130 10.38 17.96 19.53
C ARG A 130 9.61 19.27 19.54
N SER A 131 10.36 20.37 19.50
CA SER A 131 9.79 21.69 19.25
C SER A 131 9.32 21.83 17.79
N LYS A 132 8.46 22.83 17.54
CA LYS A 132 8.05 23.20 16.16
C LYS A 132 9.26 23.56 15.26
N ASP A 133 10.33 24.04 15.84
CA ASP A 133 11.57 24.40 15.15
C ASP A 133 12.51 23.19 14.88
N GLY A 134 12.06 21.97 15.22
CA GLY A 134 12.82 20.75 15.02
C GLY A 134 13.88 20.44 16.08
N LYS A 135 13.93 21.17 17.21
CA LYS A 135 14.85 20.87 18.32
C LYS A 135 14.31 19.73 19.16
N ILE A 136 15.15 18.75 19.47
CA ILE A 136 14.84 17.65 20.38
C ILE A 136 14.79 18.21 21.81
N LEU A 137 13.70 17.92 22.53
CA LEU A 137 13.46 18.43 23.88
C LEU A 137 13.90 17.50 24.98
N ALA A 138 14.06 16.21 24.69
CA ALA A 138 14.49 15.20 25.65
C ALA A 138 15.98 15.36 26.01
N ASP A 139 16.33 15.18 27.29
CA ASP A 139 17.71 15.23 27.78
C ASP A 139 18.54 14.05 27.26
N LYS A 140 17.92 12.88 27.16
CA LYS A 140 18.52 11.64 26.60
C LYS A 140 17.53 10.96 25.68
N VAL A 141 18.05 10.33 24.64
CA VAL A 141 17.26 9.62 23.62
C VAL A 141 17.80 8.22 23.41
N ILE A 142 16.90 7.29 23.14
CA ILE A 142 17.28 5.95 22.69
C ILE A 142 17.59 6.04 21.22
N ALA A 143 18.82 5.69 20.86
CA ALA A 143 19.22 5.58 19.46
C ALA A 143 19.43 4.10 19.11
N ARG A 144 19.27 3.77 17.85
CA ARG A 144 19.62 2.47 17.29
C ARG A 144 21.00 2.60 16.62
N GLN A 145 21.88 1.68 16.94
CA GLN A 145 23.17 1.51 16.30
C GLN A 145 23.33 0.03 15.97
N GLU A 146 23.16 -0.34 14.70
CA GLU A 146 23.14 -1.74 14.26
C GLU A 146 22.11 -2.58 15.04
N ALA A 147 22.57 -3.53 15.86
CA ALA A 147 21.71 -4.39 16.70
C ALA A 147 21.52 -3.83 18.12
N ASP A 148 22.25 -2.80 18.53
CA ASP A 148 22.22 -2.24 19.88
C ASP A 148 21.33 -0.98 19.97
N TYR A 149 20.88 -0.70 21.21
CA TYR A 149 20.03 0.46 21.49
C TYR A 149 20.63 1.30 22.63
N PRO A 150 21.75 2.04 22.36
CA PRO A 150 22.35 2.90 23.35
C PRO A 150 21.47 4.11 23.68
N VAL A 151 21.56 4.57 24.94
CA VAL A 151 20.97 5.84 25.37
C VAL A 151 22.03 6.92 25.23
N VAL A 152 21.78 7.87 24.34
CA VAL A 152 22.75 8.90 23.93
C VAL A 152 22.20 10.31 24.16
N ASP A 153 23.10 11.31 24.14
CA ASP A 153 22.68 12.70 24.15
C ASP A 153 22.13 13.12 22.76
N PRO A 154 21.12 14.01 22.69
CA PRO A 154 20.55 14.46 21.43
C PRO A 154 21.57 15.07 20.45
N LYS A 155 22.70 15.52 20.93
CA LYS A 155 23.77 16.13 20.10
C LYS A 155 24.56 15.09 19.31
N ASP A 156 24.62 13.86 19.83
CA ASP A 156 25.38 12.76 19.22
C ASP A 156 24.56 11.99 18.17
N VAL A 157 23.26 12.26 18.08
CA VAL A 157 22.37 11.63 17.10
C VAL A 157 22.66 12.13 15.70
N ASP A 158 22.89 11.22 14.76
CA ASP A 158 23.15 11.52 13.35
C ASP A 158 21.86 11.70 12.54
N TYR A 159 20.90 10.81 12.75
CA TYR A 159 19.66 10.73 11.97
C TYR A 159 18.44 10.41 12.83
N ILE A 160 17.27 10.74 12.30
CA ILE A 160 15.99 10.40 12.88
C ILE A 160 15.07 9.77 11.81
N ASP A 161 14.24 8.82 12.22
CA ASP A 161 13.23 8.21 11.37
C ASP A 161 12.23 9.26 10.85
N VAL A 162 11.73 9.07 9.64
CA VAL A 162 10.75 10.00 9.03
C VAL A 162 9.38 9.82 9.68
N ALA A 163 8.96 8.58 9.93
CA ALA A 163 7.67 8.26 10.53
C ALA A 163 7.74 6.91 11.26
N PRO A 164 6.88 6.68 12.28
CA PRO A 164 6.87 5.42 13.03
C PRO A 164 6.50 4.20 12.20
N ASN A 165 5.65 4.35 11.18
CA ASN A 165 5.23 3.28 10.27
C ASN A 165 6.26 2.91 9.20
N GLN A 166 7.47 3.50 9.27
CA GLN A 166 8.56 3.23 8.33
C GLN A 166 8.98 1.77 8.29
N ILE A 167 8.83 1.03 9.39
CA ILE A 167 9.20 -0.37 9.52
C ILE A 167 8.23 -1.33 8.82
N ALA A 168 6.98 -0.92 8.63
CA ALA A 168 5.91 -1.78 8.15
C ALA A 168 5.71 -1.66 6.63
N SER A 169 5.19 -2.72 6.02
CA SER A 169 4.70 -2.70 4.63
C SER A 169 3.38 -1.94 4.50
N ILE A 170 2.91 -1.73 3.28
CA ILE A 170 1.64 -1.06 3.03
C ILE A 170 0.48 -1.80 3.69
N SER A 171 0.37 -3.13 3.52
CA SER A 171 -0.69 -3.92 4.15
C SER A 171 -0.63 -3.88 5.67
N ALA A 172 0.54 -4.06 6.26
CA ALA A 172 0.70 -3.99 7.72
C ALA A 172 0.38 -2.59 8.26
N SER A 173 0.74 -1.53 7.53
CA SER A 173 0.47 -0.15 7.93
C SER A 173 -1.01 0.26 7.83
N LEU A 174 -1.85 -0.54 7.19
CA LEU A 174 -3.30 -0.34 7.16
C LEU A 174 -4.01 -0.95 8.37
N ILE A 175 -3.33 -1.71 9.22
CA ILE A 175 -3.91 -2.30 10.44
C ILE A 175 -3.93 -1.22 11.52
N PRO A 176 -5.12 -0.79 11.98
CA PRO A 176 -5.20 0.17 13.08
C PRO A 176 -4.75 -0.49 14.38
N PHE A 177 -4.06 0.28 15.24
CA PHE A 177 -3.51 -0.20 16.51
C PHE A 177 -2.57 -1.41 16.38
N LEU A 178 -1.78 -1.45 15.33
CA LEU A 178 -0.85 -2.55 15.03
C LEU A 178 0.10 -2.85 16.20
N GLU A 179 0.51 -1.84 16.96
CA GLU A 179 1.39 -1.94 18.12
C GLU A 179 0.81 -2.75 19.28
N HIS A 180 -0.51 -2.96 19.31
CA HIS A 180 -1.22 -3.76 20.30
C HIS A 180 -1.44 -5.21 19.88
N ASP A 181 -1.15 -5.54 18.63
CA ASP A 181 -1.35 -6.88 18.08
C ASP A 181 -0.07 -7.72 18.19
N ASP A 182 -0.26 -9.03 18.43
CA ASP A 182 0.82 -10.00 18.29
C ASP A 182 1.26 -10.09 16.80
N ALA A 183 2.57 -10.23 16.59
CA ALA A 183 3.15 -10.27 15.23
C ALA A 183 2.56 -11.38 14.36
N ASN A 184 2.25 -12.55 14.93
CA ASN A 184 1.63 -13.66 14.21
C ASN A 184 0.23 -13.30 13.71
N ARG A 185 -0.58 -12.60 14.54
CA ARG A 185 -1.93 -12.19 14.16
C ARG A 185 -1.91 -11.02 13.18
N ALA A 186 -0.97 -10.10 13.30
CA ALA A 186 -0.75 -9.03 12.33
C ALA A 186 -0.34 -9.58 10.96
N LEU A 187 0.51 -10.62 10.91
CA LEU A 187 0.86 -11.35 9.69
C LEU A 187 -0.38 -11.94 9.02
N MET A 188 -1.19 -12.68 9.77
CA MET A 188 -2.43 -13.27 9.25
C MET A 188 -3.39 -12.19 8.73
N GLY A 189 -3.60 -11.11 9.48
CA GLY A 189 -4.46 -9.98 9.11
C GLY A 189 -4.01 -9.27 7.84
N SER A 190 -2.71 -9.00 7.70
CA SER A 190 -2.15 -8.39 6.49
C SER A 190 -2.33 -9.29 5.26
N ASN A 191 -2.17 -10.61 5.42
CA ASN A 191 -2.40 -11.58 4.37
C ASN A 191 -3.89 -11.65 3.97
N MET A 192 -4.81 -11.62 4.95
CA MET A 192 -6.26 -11.67 4.72
C MET A 192 -6.78 -10.43 4.00
N MET A 193 -6.27 -9.23 4.29
CA MET A 193 -6.67 -8.01 3.59
C MET A 193 -6.43 -8.10 2.07
N ARG A 194 -5.38 -8.79 1.64
CA ARG A 194 -5.07 -8.99 0.21
C ARG A 194 -6.03 -9.97 -0.48
N GLN A 195 -6.74 -10.80 0.27
CA GLN A 195 -7.69 -11.80 -0.24
C GLN A 195 -9.14 -11.28 -0.25
N SER A 196 -9.38 -10.08 0.28
CA SER A 196 -10.73 -9.51 0.35
C SER A 196 -11.30 -9.26 -1.04
N VAL A 197 -12.55 -9.65 -1.24
CA VAL A 197 -13.29 -9.50 -2.50
C VAL A 197 -13.94 -8.12 -2.55
N PRO A 198 -13.85 -7.38 -3.67
CA PRO A 198 -14.54 -6.10 -3.83
C PRO A 198 -16.05 -6.27 -3.71
N LEU A 199 -16.68 -5.48 -2.86
CA LEU A 199 -18.13 -5.50 -2.65
C LEU A 199 -18.82 -4.52 -3.60
N MET A 200 -20.10 -4.78 -3.88
CA MET A 200 -20.94 -3.87 -4.68
C MET A 200 -21.12 -2.51 -3.99
N LYS A 201 -21.23 -2.51 -2.66
CA LYS A 201 -21.38 -1.31 -1.82
C LYS A 201 -20.36 -1.35 -0.69
N PRO A 202 -19.09 -1.01 -0.97
CA PRO A 202 -18.08 -0.91 0.07
C PRO A 202 -18.33 0.30 0.98
N GLU A 203 -17.79 0.29 2.18
CA GLU A 203 -17.80 1.42 3.11
C GLU A 203 -16.39 1.77 3.53
N SER A 204 -16.11 3.08 3.64
CA SER A 204 -14.86 3.55 4.22
C SER A 204 -14.74 3.09 5.66
N PRO A 205 -13.55 2.67 6.14
CA PRO A 205 -13.36 2.27 7.52
C PRO A 205 -13.62 3.45 8.47
N ILE A 206 -14.36 3.19 9.55
CA ILE A 206 -14.61 4.21 10.59
C ILE A 206 -13.32 4.49 11.37
N VAL A 207 -12.55 3.43 11.64
CA VAL A 207 -11.22 3.51 12.25
C VAL A 207 -10.19 3.14 11.21
N GLY A 208 -9.31 4.06 10.88
CA GLY A 208 -8.27 3.89 9.87
C GLY A 208 -6.94 4.46 10.32
N THR A 209 -5.90 4.23 9.54
CA THR A 209 -4.53 4.71 9.82
C THR A 209 -4.18 6.01 9.09
N GLY A 210 -5.05 6.46 8.16
CA GLY A 210 -4.81 7.61 7.29
C GLY A 210 -4.06 7.29 5.99
N LEU A 211 -3.57 6.06 5.82
CA LEU A 211 -2.92 5.62 4.59
C LEU A 211 -3.91 5.17 3.51
N GLU A 212 -5.16 4.92 3.85
CA GLU A 212 -6.18 4.39 2.95
C GLU A 212 -6.35 5.27 1.71
N LYS A 213 -6.36 6.58 1.89
CA LYS A 213 -6.45 7.55 0.79
C LYS A 213 -5.25 7.53 -0.13
N GLN A 214 -4.05 7.47 0.45
CA GLN A 214 -2.80 7.39 -0.30
C GLN A 214 -2.73 6.08 -1.09
N VAL A 215 -3.07 4.96 -0.47
CA VAL A 215 -3.07 3.63 -1.11
C VAL A 215 -4.07 3.58 -2.26
N ALA A 216 -5.27 4.14 -2.09
CA ALA A 216 -6.28 4.21 -3.16
C ALA A 216 -5.78 5.04 -4.35
N SER A 217 -5.11 6.16 -4.10
CA SER A 217 -4.53 7.00 -5.16
C SER A 217 -3.36 6.31 -5.87
N ASP A 218 -2.44 5.71 -5.12
CA ASP A 218 -1.22 5.09 -5.66
C ASP A 218 -1.49 3.79 -6.40
N SER A 219 -2.57 3.07 -6.05
CA SER A 219 -3.03 1.89 -6.78
C SER A 219 -3.58 2.23 -8.18
N ARG A 220 -3.79 3.51 -8.49
CA ARG A 220 -4.36 4.02 -9.76
C ARG A 220 -5.77 3.49 -10.07
N VAL A 221 -6.47 3.05 -9.06
CA VAL A 221 -7.88 2.64 -9.18
C VAL A 221 -8.79 3.86 -9.23
N LEU A 222 -8.39 4.95 -8.56
CA LEU A 222 -9.06 6.24 -8.64
C LEU A 222 -8.62 7.02 -9.88
N LEU A 223 -9.57 7.65 -10.53
CA LEU A 223 -9.30 8.61 -11.60
C LEU A 223 -9.28 10.01 -11.01
N ASN A 224 -8.14 10.68 -11.07
CA ASN A 224 -7.94 12.02 -10.50
C ASN A 224 -7.80 13.09 -11.60
N ALA A 225 -8.28 14.30 -11.32
CA ALA A 225 -8.10 15.45 -12.20
C ALA A 225 -6.62 15.84 -12.31
N GLN A 226 -6.13 16.04 -13.53
CA GLN A 226 -4.74 16.41 -13.79
C GLN A 226 -4.44 17.87 -13.42
N THR A 227 -5.36 18.77 -13.75
CA THR A 227 -5.30 20.20 -13.44
C THR A 227 -6.68 20.72 -13.07
N ASN A 228 -6.80 22.01 -12.79
CA ASN A 228 -8.11 22.64 -12.57
C ASN A 228 -8.91 22.66 -13.87
N GLY A 229 -10.20 22.42 -13.80
CA GLY A 229 -11.04 22.37 -14.98
C GLY A 229 -12.54 22.39 -14.67
N LEU A 230 -13.31 22.29 -15.74
CA LEU A 230 -14.77 22.22 -15.72
C LEU A 230 -15.24 20.91 -16.37
N VAL A 231 -16.11 20.19 -15.70
CA VAL A 231 -16.73 18.97 -16.24
C VAL A 231 -17.79 19.36 -17.26
N THR A 232 -17.55 19.03 -18.52
CA THR A 232 -18.46 19.37 -19.63
C THR A 232 -19.51 18.31 -19.88
N TYR A 233 -19.12 17.04 -19.67
CA TYR A 233 -20.01 15.91 -19.89
C TYR A 233 -19.68 14.76 -18.90
N VAL A 234 -20.71 14.10 -18.39
CA VAL A 234 -20.60 12.89 -17.56
C VAL A 234 -21.73 11.93 -17.91
N ASP A 235 -21.36 10.68 -18.13
CA ASP A 235 -22.28 9.54 -18.15
C ASP A 235 -21.63 8.33 -17.44
N SER A 236 -22.26 7.16 -17.52
CA SER A 236 -21.73 5.95 -16.89
C SER A 236 -20.46 5.41 -17.56
N GLU A 237 -20.17 5.79 -18.80
CA GLU A 237 -19.08 5.24 -19.61
C GLU A 237 -17.92 6.21 -19.78
N LYS A 238 -18.19 7.53 -19.72
CA LYS A 238 -17.14 8.54 -19.95
C LYS A 238 -17.36 9.83 -19.15
N ILE A 239 -16.25 10.50 -18.86
CA ILE A 239 -16.20 11.84 -18.30
C ILE A 239 -15.39 12.71 -19.24
N ILE A 240 -15.91 13.89 -19.59
CA ILE A 240 -15.19 14.89 -20.41
C ILE A 240 -14.94 16.12 -19.56
N ILE A 241 -13.69 16.52 -19.47
CA ILE A 241 -13.26 17.67 -18.68
C ILE A 241 -12.51 18.65 -19.58
N LYS A 242 -12.90 19.90 -19.50
CA LYS A 242 -12.18 21.01 -20.10
C LYS A 242 -11.23 21.60 -19.05
N TYR A 243 -9.94 21.40 -19.26
CA TYR A 243 -8.91 21.88 -18.34
C TYR A 243 -8.53 23.32 -18.61
N GLU A 244 -8.23 24.06 -17.53
CA GLU A 244 -7.69 25.40 -17.60
C GLU A 244 -6.19 25.30 -17.84
N LYS A 245 -5.72 25.73 -19.00
CA LYS A 245 -4.29 25.82 -19.33
C LYS A 245 -3.79 27.23 -19.10
N SER A 246 -2.60 27.35 -18.54
CA SER A 246 -1.90 28.65 -18.49
C SER A 246 -1.54 29.14 -19.89
N ASN A 247 -1.26 30.43 -20.03
CA ASN A 247 -0.88 30.99 -21.35
C ASN A 247 0.42 30.38 -21.87
N ASP A 248 1.34 30.04 -20.99
CA ASP A 248 2.63 29.41 -21.33
C ASP A 248 2.43 27.95 -21.79
N GLU A 249 1.53 27.22 -21.11
CA GLU A 249 1.18 25.84 -21.49
C GLU A 249 0.47 25.80 -22.85
N LYS A 250 -0.37 26.78 -23.18
CA LYS A 250 -1.03 26.87 -24.50
C LYS A 250 -0.06 27.09 -25.66
N LEU A 251 1.09 27.72 -25.39
CA LEU A 251 2.13 27.95 -26.40
C LEU A 251 3.01 26.72 -26.64
N VAL A 252 3.13 25.85 -25.65
CA VAL A 252 4.06 24.70 -25.69
C VAL A 252 3.33 23.38 -25.93
N SER A 253 2.07 23.24 -25.44
CA SER A 253 1.31 21.99 -25.53
C SER A 253 0.33 22.02 -26.69
N PHE A 254 0.43 21.02 -27.57
CA PHE A 254 -0.54 20.74 -28.64
C PHE A 254 -1.70 19.86 -28.20
N ASP A 255 -1.77 19.47 -26.92
CA ASP A 255 -2.83 18.62 -26.40
C ASP A 255 -4.18 19.34 -26.45
N PRO A 256 -5.28 18.64 -26.70
CA PRO A 256 -6.62 19.25 -26.71
C PRO A 256 -6.95 19.80 -25.31
N ASP A 257 -7.73 20.87 -25.25
CA ASP A 257 -8.20 21.46 -23.99
C ASP A 257 -9.22 20.56 -23.28
N GLU A 258 -9.89 19.69 -24.03
CA GLU A 258 -10.84 18.71 -23.53
C GLU A 258 -10.20 17.32 -23.49
N VAL A 259 -10.23 16.71 -22.31
CA VAL A 259 -9.75 15.35 -22.10
C VAL A 259 -10.93 14.44 -21.84
N VAL A 260 -10.99 13.34 -22.58
CA VAL A 260 -12.01 12.29 -22.43
C VAL A 260 -11.43 11.17 -21.59
N TYR A 261 -12.14 10.80 -20.54
CA TYR A 261 -11.81 9.68 -19.68
C TYR A 261 -12.85 8.58 -19.88
N ASP A 262 -12.47 7.49 -20.54
CA ASP A 262 -13.31 6.31 -20.69
C ASP A 262 -13.29 5.46 -19.42
N LEU A 263 -14.47 5.15 -18.88
CA LEU A 263 -14.64 4.41 -17.65
C LEU A 263 -14.76 2.92 -17.93
N ILE A 264 -13.90 2.13 -17.27
CA ILE A 264 -13.94 0.68 -17.38
C ILE A 264 -15.21 0.16 -16.67
N LYS A 265 -16.00 -0.64 -17.40
CA LYS A 265 -17.25 -1.22 -16.92
C LYS A 265 -17.15 -2.74 -16.91
N PHE A 266 -17.44 -3.35 -15.76
CA PHE A 266 -17.58 -4.81 -15.59
C PHE A 266 -16.46 -5.65 -16.23
N ARG A 267 -15.20 -5.21 -16.08
CA ARG A 267 -14.05 -5.95 -16.59
C ARG A 267 -13.63 -7.02 -15.59
N LYS A 268 -13.40 -8.24 -16.09
CA LYS A 268 -12.87 -9.35 -15.31
C LYS A 268 -11.42 -9.08 -14.90
N THR A 269 -11.11 -9.38 -13.63
CA THR A 269 -9.73 -9.44 -13.13
C THR A 269 -9.15 -10.85 -13.29
N ASN A 270 -7.86 -11.01 -13.01
CA ASN A 270 -7.19 -12.30 -13.08
C ASN A 270 -7.81 -13.36 -12.15
N GLN A 271 -8.38 -12.95 -11.02
CA GLN A 271 -9.04 -13.82 -10.03
C GLN A 271 -10.57 -13.86 -10.19
N GLY A 272 -11.11 -13.40 -11.32
CA GLY A 272 -12.55 -13.42 -11.57
C GLY A 272 -13.35 -12.35 -10.84
N THR A 273 -12.71 -11.40 -10.16
CA THR A 273 -13.42 -10.25 -9.55
C THR A 273 -13.74 -9.19 -10.60
N CYS A 274 -14.58 -8.24 -10.26
CA CYS A 274 -15.12 -7.25 -11.19
C CYS A 274 -14.53 -5.87 -10.95
N ILE A 275 -13.94 -5.28 -12.01
CA ILE A 275 -13.56 -3.86 -12.07
C ILE A 275 -14.72 -3.08 -12.66
N ASN A 276 -15.28 -2.14 -11.92
CA ASN A 276 -16.33 -1.23 -12.37
C ASN A 276 -16.08 0.16 -11.81
N LEU A 277 -15.81 1.12 -12.70
CA LEU A 277 -15.57 2.50 -12.34
C LEU A 277 -16.88 3.28 -12.30
N LYS A 278 -17.08 4.10 -11.26
CA LYS A 278 -18.28 4.92 -11.05
C LYS A 278 -17.90 6.39 -10.98
N PRO A 279 -18.47 7.26 -11.83
CA PRO A 279 -18.25 8.70 -11.73
C PRO A 279 -18.89 9.23 -10.44
N ILE A 280 -18.20 10.18 -9.79
CA ILE A 280 -18.70 10.86 -8.59
C ILE A 280 -18.91 12.37 -8.82
N VAL A 281 -18.44 12.89 -9.95
CA VAL A 281 -18.60 14.29 -10.34
C VAL A 281 -19.85 14.50 -11.18
N ASN A 282 -20.38 15.73 -11.15
CA ASN A 282 -21.55 16.11 -11.92
C ASN A 282 -21.19 17.05 -13.08
N LYS A 283 -22.04 17.05 -14.12
CA LYS A 283 -21.89 17.99 -15.23
C LYS A 283 -21.95 19.43 -14.73
N GLY A 284 -21.01 20.28 -15.17
CA GLY A 284 -20.91 21.68 -14.77
C GLY A 284 -20.14 21.91 -13.44
N GLU A 285 -19.61 20.86 -12.82
CA GLU A 285 -18.80 20.97 -11.62
C GLU A 285 -17.39 21.45 -11.95
N LYS A 286 -16.86 22.38 -11.13
CA LYS A 286 -15.46 22.80 -11.20
C LYS A 286 -14.60 21.83 -10.38
N VAL A 287 -13.62 21.25 -11.01
CA VAL A 287 -12.69 20.30 -10.38
C VAL A 287 -11.33 20.94 -10.16
N LYS A 288 -10.69 20.55 -9.06
CA LYS A 288 -9.34 20.98 -8.71
C LYS A 288 -8.32 19.91 -9.06
N LYS A 289 -7.06 20.29 -9.27
CA LYS A 289 -5.96 19.35 -9.44
C LYS A 289 -5.91 18.30 -8.29
N GLY A 290 -5.89 17.03 -8.65
CA GLY A 290 -5.87 15.92 -7.71
C GLY A 290 -7.23 15.53 -7.12
N GLN A 291 -8.33 16.21 -7.50
CA GLN A 291 -9.69 15.83 -7.08
C GLN A 291 -10.08 14.50 -7.73
N VAL A 292 -10.69 13.60 -6.96
CA VAL A 292 -11.17 12.31 -7.45
C VAL A 292 -12.39 12.54 -8.34
N LEU A 293 -12.34 12.03 -9.57
CA LEU A 293 -13.38 12.11 -10.59
C LEU A 293 -14.27 10.87 -10.61
N CYS A 294 -13.63 9.72 -10.35
CA CYS A 294 -14.25 8.43 -10.46
C CYS A 294 -13.72 7.51 -9.37
N GLU A 295 -14.62 6.78 -8.74
CA GLU A 295 -14.29 5.69 -7.80
C GLU A 295 -14.18 4.37 -8.54
N GLY A 296 -13.26 3.54 -8.07
CA GLY A 296 -13.04 2.20 -8.59
C GLY A 296 -13.61 1.10 -7.68
N TYR A 297 -13.20 -0.12 -7.94
CA TYR A 297 -13.56 -1.26 -7.11
C TYR A 297 -12.84 -1.18 -5.75
N ALA A 298 -13.51 -1.63 -4.69
CA ALA A 298 -13.03 -1.56 -3.31
C ALA A 298 -12.57 -0.16 -2.87
N THR A 299 -13.25 0.89 -3.34
CA THR A 299 -13.03 2.28 -2.90
C THR A 299 -14.34 2.94 -2.54
N SER A 300 -14.30 3.86 -1.58
CA SER A 300 -15.43 4.68 -1.14
C SER A 300 -14.91 6.02 -0.62
N ASN A 301 -15.53 7.14 -1.01
CA ASN A 301 -15.12 8.49 -0.65
C ASN A 301 -13.66 8.82 -0.99
N GLY A 302 -13.10 8.21 -2.04
CA GLY A 302 -11.70 8.39 -2.42
C GLY A 302 -10.69 7.65 -1.54
N GLU A 303 -11.14 6.75 -0.68
CA GLU A 303 -10.34 5.94 0.22
C GLU A 303 -10.49 4.45 -0.09
N LEU A 304 -9.51 3.65 0.30
CA LEU A 304 -9.57 2.21 0.18
C LEU A 304 -10.65 1.65 1.13
N ALA A 305 -11.59 0.90 0.59
CA ALA A 305 -12.73 0.30 1.30
C ALA A 305 -12.81 -1.19 0.96
N LEU A 306 -12.12 -2.03 1.73
CA LEU A 306 -12.02 -3.48 1.47
C LEU A 306 -13.25 -4.26 1.94
N GLY A 307 -14.17 -3.64 2.67
CA GLY A 307 -15.32 -4.31 3.25
C GLY A 307 -16.39 -3.35 3.74
N ARG A 308 -17.05 -3.74 4.84
CA ARG A 308 -18.12 -2.98 5.48
C ARG A 308 -17.90 -2.90 6.99
N ASN A 309 -18.39 -1.83 7.60
CA ASN A 309 -18.37 -1.67 9.03
C ASN A 309 -19.53 -2.45 9.67
N LEU A 310 -19.20 -3.41 10.53
CA LEU A 310 -20.19 -4.24 11.22
C LEU A 310 -20.14 -4.00 12.72
N LYS A 311 -21.31 -4.01 13.36
CA LYS A 311 -21.40 -4.04 14.81
C LYS A 311 -21.18 -5.47 15.30
N VAL A 312 -20.14 -5.68 16.10
CA VAL A 312 -19.70 -6.99 16.59
C VAL A 312 -19.90 -7.09 18.08
N ALA A 313 -20.38 -8.24 18.57
CA ALA A 313 -20.39 -8.60 19.98
C ALA A 313 -19.35 -9.70 20.25
N PHE A 314 -18.45 -9.46 21.17
CA PHE A 314 -17.43 -10.43 21.61
C PHE A 314 -17.99 -11.21 22.81
N MET A 315 -18.62 -12.32 22.53
CA MET A 315 -19.21 -13.20 23.56
C MET A 315 -19.39 -14.61 23.06
N PRO A 316 -19.37 -15.65 23.94
CA PRO A 316 -19.81 -16.99 23.56
C PRO A 316 -21.29 -17.00 23.18
N TRP A 317 -21.63 -17.67 22.10
CA TRP A 317 -23.02 -17.78 21.65
C TRP A 317 -23.45 -19.24 21.45
N LYS A 318 -24.00 -19.85 22.50
CA LYS A 318 -24.55 -21.25 22.49
C LYS A 318 -23.61 -22.30 21.86
N GLY A 319 -22.31 -22.06 21.87
CA GLY A 319 -21.31 -22.94 21.25
C GLY A 319 -21.17 -22.82 19.72
N TYR A 320 -22.01 -22.05 19.05
CA TYR A 320 -21.93 -21.89 17.58
C TYR A 320 -20.75 -21.06 17.08
N ASN A 321 -20.11 -20.30 17.96
CA ASN A 321 -18.88 -19.53 17.67
C ASN A 321 -17.65 -20.13 18.38
N PHE A 322 -17.61 -21.46 18.53
CA PHE A 322 -16.45 -22.16 19.09
C PHE A 322 -15.25 -22.03 18.16
N GLU A 323 -14.07 -21.77 18.74
CA GLU A 323 -12.80 -21.48 18.03
C GLU A 323 -12.93 -20.26 17.09
N ASP A 324 -12.68 -20.46 15.79
CA ASP A 324 -12.68 -19.40 14.76
C ASP A 324 -14.04 -19.21 14.08
N ALA A 325 -15.10 -19.90 14.57
CA ALA A 325 -16.44 -19.77 14.01
C ALA A 325 -17.06 -18.41 14.36
N ILE A 326 -17.75 -17.83 13.39
CA ILE A 326 -18.45 -16.55 13.51
C ILE A 326 -19.94 -16.75 13.24
N VAL A 327 -20.79 -16.25 14.14
CA VAL A 327 -22.24 -16.19 13.93
C VAL A 327 -22.60 -14.84 13.34
N ILE A 328 -23.25 -14.83 12.18
CA ILE A 328 -23.69 -13.60 11.50
C ILE A 328 -25.19 -13.43 11.61
N SER A 329 -25.66 -12.18 11.65
CA SER A 329 -27.07 -11.84 11.63
C SER A 329 -27.67 -12.05 10.24
N GLU A 330 -28.89 -12.53 10.16
CA GLU A 330 -29.69 -12.65 8.93
C GLU A 330 -29.81 -11.29 8.19
N LYS A 331 -29.77 -10.19 8.91
CA LYS A 331 -29.78 -8.85 8.34
C LYS A 331 -28.64 -8.64 7.33
N VAL A 332 -27.48 -9.20 7.57
CA VAL A 332 -26.31 -9.09 6.65
C VAL A 332 -26.64 -9.68 5.28
N VAL A 333 -27.38 -10.80 5.25
CA VAL A 333 -27.80 -11.46 4.01
C VAL A 333 -28.96 -10.70 3.36
N ARG A 334 -29.97 -10.33 4.15
CA ARG A 334 -31.17 -9.65 3.64
C ARG A 334 -30.87 -8.28 3.03
N ASP A 335 -29.96 -7.52 3.63
CA ASP A 335 -29.61 -6.17 3.23
C ASP A 335 -28.42 -6.15 2.23
N ASP A 336 -28.00 -7.31 1.69
CA ASP A 336 -26.92 -7.48 0.69
C ASP A 336 -25.59 -6.82 1.08
N PHE A 337 -25.17 -6.97 2.34
CA PHE A 337 -23.96 -6.27 2.82
C PHE A 337 -22.68 -6.77 2.15
N PHE A 338 -22.55 -8.06 1.91
CA PHE A 338 -21.37 -8.70 1.34
C PHE A 338 -21.56 -9.18 -0.09
N THR A 339 -22.54 -8.64 -0.80
CA THR A 339 -22.78 -9.00 -2.20
C THR A 339 -21.62 -8.54 -3.08
N SER A 340 -21.10 -9.45 -3.89
CA SER A 340 -20.00 -9.25 -4.82
C SER A 340 -20.36 -9.76 -6.22
N ILE A 341 -19.63 -9.29 -7.22
CA ILE A 341 -19.80 -9.71 -8.62
C ILE A 341 -18.56 -10.49 -9.02
N HIS A 342 -18.77 -11.72 -9.51
CA HIS A 342 -17.73 -12.56 -10.08
C HIS A 342 -18.03 -12.77 -11.56
N ILE A 343 -16.99 -12.74 -12.38
CA ILE A 343 -17.08 -12.89 -13.83
C ILE A 343 -16.26 -14.11 -14.23
N ASP A 344 -16.93 -15.13 -14.72
CA ASP A 344 -16.33 -16.34 -15.29
C ASP A 344 -16.53 -16.37 -16.79
N GLU A 345 -15.58 -16.90 -17.51
CA GLU A 345 -15.59 -17.04 -18.95
C GLU A 345 -15.56 -18.52 -19.31
N TYR A 346 -16.58 -18.96 -20.01
CA TYR A 346 -16.72 -20.33 -20.51
C TYR A 346 -16.60 -20.31 -22.03
N SER A 347 -15.66 -21.09 -22.59
CA SER A 347 -15.40 -21.20 -24.03
C SER A 347 -15.56 -22.64 -24.51
#